data_d0b981b7d823828c2c50a468906a37d5
#
_entry.id   d0b981b7d823828c2c50a468906a37d5
#
_cell.length_a   1.000
_cell.length_b   1.000
_cell.length_c   1.000
_cell.angle_alpha   90.00
_cell.angle_beta   90.00
_cell.angle_gamma   90.00
#
_symmetry.space_group_name_H-M   'P 1'
#
loop_
_entity.id
_entity.type
_entity.pdbx_description
1 polymer ?
#
loop_
_entity_poly.entity_id
_entity_poly.type
_entity_poly.pdbx_seq_one_letter_code
_entity_poly.pdbx_strand_id
1 'polypeptide(L)'
;NRIGCVPNNADSALLNDVLRGEWNFKGHVTSDGYSSLAYKNHFAEFLVTGQDYYCMDAGMYGSSIGKLINEGDTALIGALRRAAKNDLYVDSRSIAVNGLTNGSVVVTIVPGWQKALLIANAVCAAGFVGCLVAGIVTMFTGKKREEKV
;
A
#
# COMPACT_ATOMS: atom_id res chain seq x y z
N ASN A 1 1.89 -3.01 15.69
CA ASN A 1 1.77 -2.59 17.09
C ASN A 1 1.14 -3.68 17.94
N ARG A 2 1.22 -3.55 19.27
CA ARG A 2 0.71 -4.53 20.23
C ARG A 2 -0.10 -3.83 21.31
N ILE A 3 -1.09 -4.54 21.84
CA ILE A 3 -1.75 -4.19 23.10
C ILE A 3 -1.32 -5.26 24.11
N GLY A 4 -0.53 -4.85 25.09
CA GLY A 4 0.13 -5.81 25.97
C GLY A 4 1.06 -6.75 25.21
N CYS A 5 0.85 -8.05 25.31
CA CYS A 5 1.65 -9.09 24.65
C CYS A 5 1.11 -9.52 23.27
N VAL A 6 -0.12 -9.10 22.91
CA VAL A 6 -0.79 -9.55 21.68
C VAL A 6 -0.64 -8.52 20.57
N PRO A 7 -0.24 -8.93 19.35
CA PRO A 7 -0.32 -8.06 18.18
C PRO A 7 -1.77 -7.67 17.89
N ASN A 8 -2.04 -6.42 17.57
CA ASN A 8 -3.40 -5.94 17.32
C ASN A 8 -4.12 -6.73 16.22
N ASN A 9 -3.37 -7.20 15.22
CA ASN A 9 -3.89 -8.02 14.12
C ASN A 9 -4.33 -9.44 14.56
N ALA A 10 -3.76 -9.93 15.66
CA ALA A 10 -4.06 -11.27 16.22
C ALA A 10 -5.02 -11.19 17.41
N ASP A 11 -5.50 -10.01 17.73
CA ASP A 11 -6.41 -9.81 18.88
C ASP A 11 -7.87 -9.93 18.44
N SER A 12 -8.42 -11.14 18.55
CA SER A 12 -9.82 -11.41 18.21
C SER A 12 -10.79 -10.65 19.11
N ALA A 13 -10.48 -10.47 20.40
CA ALA A 13 -11.33 -9.69 21.29
C ALA A 13 -11.43 -8.23 20.84
N LEU A 14 -10.31 -7.62 20.44
CA LEU A 14 -10.31 -6.28 19.91
C LEU A 14 -11.08 -6.18 18.59
N LEU A 15 -10.82 -7.08 17.63
CA LEU A 15 -11.35 -6.97 16.27
C LEU A 15 -12.79 -7.48 16.14
N ASN A 16 -13.15 -8.57 16.80
CA ASN A 16 -14.47 -9.15 16.68
C ASN A 16 -15.41 -8.70 17.79
N ASP A 17 -14.99 -8.72 19.05
CA ASP A 17 -15.91 -8.42 20.16
C ASP A 17 -16.13 -6.92 20.31
N VAL A 18 -15.06 -6.11 20.40
CA VAL A 18 -15.18 -4.67 20.56
C VAL A 18 -15.53 -3.99 19.24
N LEU A 19 -14.66 -4.09 18.23
CA LEU A 19 -14.81 -3.33 17.00
C LEU A 19 -16.09 -3.71 16.23
N ARG A 20 -16.30 -5.02 16.00
CA ARG A 20 -17.44 -5.49 15.21
C ARG A 20 -18.68 -5.77 16.05
N GLY A 21 -18.53 -6.25 17.28
CA GLY A 21 -19.60 -6.52 18.21
C GLY A 21 -20.17 -5.25 18.83
N GLU A 22 -19.41 -4.60 19.73
CA GLU A 22 -19.90 -3.44 20.47
C GLU A 22 -20.07 -2.21 19.59
N TRP A 23 -19.09 -1.90 18.72
CA TRP A 23 -19.14 -0.69 17.85
C TRP A 23 -19.85 -0.93 16.54
N ASN A 24 -20.27 -2.16 16.25
CA ASN A 24 -21.01 -2.53 15.03
C ASN A 24 -20.30 -2.11 13.72
N PHE A 25 -18.97 -2.11 13.71
CA PHE A 25 -18.19 -1.73 12.52
C PHE A 25 -18.37 -2.76 11.41
N LYS A 26 -18.77 -2.31 10.21
CA LYS A 26 -19.07 -3.15 9.04
C LYS A 26 -18.00 -3.10 7.94
N GLY A 27 -17.05 -2.18 8.07
CA GLY A 27 -15.97 -2.03 7.09
C GLY A 27 -14.90 -3.11 7.17
N HIS A 28 -13.89 -3.00 6.32
CA HIS A 28 -12.71 -3.87 6.38
C HIS A 28 -11.65 -3.33 7.34
N VAL A 29 -10.87 -4.24 7.89
CA VAL A 29 -9.69 -3.96 8.71
C VAL A 29 -8.45 -4.34 7.92
N THR A 30 -7.58 -3.38 7.66
CA THR A 30 -6.32 -3.60 6.95
C THR A 30 -5.12 -3.61 7.88
N SER A 31 -4.09 -4.39 7.54
CA SER A 31 -2.80 -4.31 8.24
C SER A 31 -2.03 -3.07 7.81
N ASP A 32 -1.11 -2.63 8.68
CA ASP A 32 0.04 -1.84 8.27
C ASP A 32 1.05 -2.75 7.54
N GLY A 33 1.63 -2.28 6.43
CA GLY A 33 2.59 -3.03 5.64
C GLY A 33 3.80 -3.53 6.43
N TYR A 34 4.26 -2.74 7.40
CA TYR A 34 5.43 -3.10 8.20
C TYR A 34 5.14 -4.22 9.21
N SER A 35 3.97 -4.23 9.83
CA SER A 35 3.57 -5.30 10.76
C SER A 35 3.42 -6.65 10.07
N SER A 36 3.05 -6.64 8.80
CA SER A 36 2.95 -7.86 7.99
C SER A 36 4.29 -8.56 7.80
N LEU A 37 5.38 -7.80 7.59
CA LEU A 37 6.73 -8.37 7.46
C LEU A 37 7.23 -9.04 8.74
N ALA A 38 6.93 -8.45 9.90
CA ALA A 38 7.32 -9.00 11.20
C ALA A 38 6.63 -10.33 11.52
N TYR A 39 5.44 -10.56 10.96
CA TYR A 39 4.60 -11.73 11.24
C TYR A 39 4.26 -12.55 9.98
N LYS A 40 5.16 -12.58 9.00
CA LYS A 40 4.95 -13.21 7.68
C LYS A 40 4.46 -14.67 7.70
N ASN A 41 4.65 -15.38 8.80
CA ASN A 41 4.19 -16.77 8.95
C ASN A 41 2.80 -16.89 9.60
N HIS A 42 2.18 -15.76 9.99
CA HIS A 42 0.92 -15.72 10.76
C HIS A 42 -0.26 -15.11 9.97
N PHE A 43 -0.14 -14.97 8.65
CA PHE A 43 -1.19 -14.31 7.84
C PHE A 43 -2.55 -15.01 7.92
N ALA A 44 -2.57 -16.33 7.91
CA ALA A 44 -3.81 -17.10 8.04
C ALA A 44 -4.46 -16.87 9.41
N GLU A 45 -3.65 -16.81 10.47
CA GLU A 45 -4.10 -16.53 11.83
C GLU A 45 -4.75 -15.14 11.93
N PHE A 46 -4.13 -14.11 11.34
CA PHE A 46 -4.69 -12.76 11.35
C PHE A 46 -6.03 -12.66 10.61
N LEU A 47 -6.20 -13.38 9.51
CA LEU A 47 -7.49 -13.48 8.85
C LEU A 47 -8.54 -14.14 9.75
N VAL A 48 -8.20 -15.23 10.42
CA VAL A 48 -9.12 -15.93 11.33
C VAL A 48 -9.49 -15.03 12.51
N THR A 49 -8.56 -14.25 13.06
CA THR A 49 -8.78 -13.38 14.22
C THR A 49 -9.54 -12.08 13.91
N GLY A 50 -9.80 -11.74 12.66
CA GLY A 50 -10.70 -10.61 12.35
C GLY A 50 -10.16 -9.57 11.38
N GLN A 51 -8.90 -9.67 10.96
CA GLN A 51 -8.36 -8.84 9.89
C GLN A 51 -8.94 -9.27 8.54
N ASP A 52 -9.09 -8.35 7.61
CA ASP A 52 -9.69 -8.61 6.30
C ASP A 52 -8.70 -8.41 5.15
N TYR A 53 -7.82 -7.41 5.23
CA TYR A 53 -6.97 -7.00 4.13
C TYR A 53 -5.51 -6.81 4.56
N TYR A 54 -4.58 -7.08 3.65
CA TYR A 54 -3.14 -6.85 3.84
C TYR A 54 -2.66 -5.72 2.94
N CYS A 55 -1.97 -4.73 3.53
CA CYS A 55 -1.42 -3.58 2.82
C CYS A 55 -0.12 -3.88 2.05
N MET A 56 0.11 -5.11 1.61
CA MET A 56 1.32 -5.54 0.91
C MET A 56 0.99 -6.40 -0.31
N ASP A 57 1.98 -6.58 -1.19
CA ASP A 57 1.83 -7.37 -2.41
C ASP A 57 1.35 -8.81 -2.13
N ALA A 58 0.32 -9.22 -2.85
CA ALA A 58 -0.28 -10.54 -2.77
C ALA A 58 0.71 -11.69 -3.03
N GLY A 59 1.81 -11.44 -3.71
CA GLY A 59 2.88 -12.41 -3.95
C GLY A 59 3.54 -12.90 -2.67
N MET A 60 3.54 -12.10 -1.59
CA MET A 60 4.14 -12.49 -0.31
C MET A 60 3.30 -13.47 0.51
N TYR A 61 1.98 -13.50 0.30
CA TYR A 61 1.04 -14.29 1.13
C TYR A 61 0.34 -15.39 0.37
N GLY A 62 0.19 -15.22 -0.94
CA GLY A 62 -0.65 -16.08 -1.78
C GLY A 62 -0.26 -17.54 -1.74
N SER A 63 1.02 -17.86 -1.63
CA SER A 63 1.49 -19.24 -1.60
C SER A 63 1.15 -19.96 -0.29
N SER A 64 1.31 -19.31 0.85
CA SER A 64 1.02 -19.92 2.17
C SER A 64 -0.48 -20.03 2.41
N ILE A 65 -1.26 -19.00 2.06
CA ILE A 65 -2.72 -19.02 2.17
C ILE A 65 -3.30 -20.05 1.18
N GLY A 66 -2.82 -20.06 -0.07
CA GLY A 66 -3.25 -21.02 -1.08
C GLY A 66 -3.02 -22.48 -0.68
N LYS A 67 -1.90 -22.78 -0.02
CA LYS A 67 -1.62 -24.12 0.51
C LYS A 67 -2.67 -24.53 1.54
N LEU A 68 -2.97 -23.69 2.52
CA LEU A 68 -3.95 -23.98 3.57
C LEU A 68 -5.37 -24.12 3.02
N ILE A 69 -5.74 -23.36 1.99
CA ILE A 69 -7.02 -23.52 1.28
C ILE A 69 -7.10 -24.89 0.62
N ASN A 70 -6.04 -25.33 -0.04
CA ASN A 70 -5.97 -26.64 -0.69
C ASN A 70 -6.00 -27.80 0.30
N GLU A 71 -5.49 -27.58 1.50
CA GLU A 71 -5.58 -28.53 2.63
C GLU A 71 -6.96 -28.57 3.30
N GLY A 72 -7.87 -27.66 2.90
CA GLY A 72 -9.27 -27.66 3.36
C GLY A 72 -9.45 -27.01 4.74
N ASP A 73 -8.62 -26.04 5.13
CA ASP A 73 -8.79 -25.29 6.37
C ASP A 73 -10.11 -24.48 6.35
N THR A 74 -11.11 -25.03 7.06
CA THR A 74 -12.46 -24.46 7.10
C THR A 74 -12.54 -23.14 7.84
N ALA A 75 -11.69 -22.92 8.85
CA ALA A 75 -11.63 -21.68 9.61
C ALA A 75 -11.10 -20.55 8.72
N LEU A 76 -10.02 -20.81 7.98
CA LEU A 76 -9.45 -19.87 7.01
C LEU A 76 -10.42 -19.56 5.86
N ILE A 77 -11.10 -20.58 5.31
CA ILE A 77 -12.11 -20.39 4.26
C ILE A 77 -13.26 -19.51 4.76
N GLY A 78 -13.72 -19.72 5.98
CA GLY A 78 -14.73 -18.88 6.64
C GLY A 78 -14.26 -17.45 6.83
N ALA A 79 -13.02 -17.25 7.26
CA ALA A 79 -12.40 -15.95 7.44
C ALA A 79 -12.26 -15.18 6.11
N LEU A 80 -11.83 -15.85 5.04
CA LEU A 80 -11.72 -15.26 3.70
C LEU A 80 -13.08 -14.82 3.14
N ARG A 81 -14.13 -15.62 3.36
CA ARG A 81 -15.50 -15.21 2.97
C ARG A 81 -15.99 -13.98 3.73
N ARG A 82 -15.69 -13.90 5.03
CA ARG A 82 -15.99 -12.72 5.84
C ARG A 82 -15.22 -11.51 5.34
N ALA A 83 -13.90 -11.64 5.09
CA ALA A 83 -13.05 -10.59 4.56
C ALA A 83 -13.61 -10.05 3.23
N ALA A 84 -13.86 -10.92 2.27
CA ALA A 84 -14.45 -10.56 0.98
C ALA A 84 -15.80 -9.85 1.12
N LYS A 85 -16.67 -10.29 2.05
CA LYS A 85 -17.93 -9.60 2.35
C LYS A 85 -17.70 -8.18 2.86
N ASN A 86 -16.72 -7.98 3.75
CA ASN A 86 -16.43 -6.67 4.31
C ASN A 86 -15.84 -5.73 3.26
N ASP A 87 -14.97 -6.23 2.38
CA ASP A 87 -14.41 -5.48 1.26
C ASP A 87 -15.51 -5.06 0.27
N LEU A 88 -16.35 -5.99 -0.15
CA LEU A 88 -17.50 -5.69 -1.02
C LEU A 88 -18.47 -4.69 -0.39
N TYR A 89 -18.64 -4.73 0.93
CA TYR A 89 -19.47 -3.75 1.64
C TYR A 89 -18.88 -2.34 1.53
N VAL A 90 -17.57 -2.18 1.67
CA VAL A 90 -16.87 -0.89 1.51
C VAL A 90 -16.94 -0.44 0.06
N ASP A 91 -16.60 -1.32 -0.88
CA ASP A 91 -16.59 -1.01 -2.31
C ASP A 91 -17.97 -0.59 -2.80
N SER A 92 -19.03 -1.30 -2.39
CA SER A 92 -20.40 -0.96 -2.76
C SER A 92 -20.87 0.42 -2.27
N ARG A 93 -20.16 1.01 -1.31
CA ARG A 93 -20.43 2.36 -0.78
C ARG A 93 -19.40 3.40 -1.23
N SER A 94 -18.39 2.96 -1.98
CA SER A 94 -17.40 3.88 -2.51
C SER A 94 -17.99 4.78 -3.60
N ILE A 95 -17.43 5.96 -3.77
CA ILE A 95 -17.79 6.88 -4.86
C ILE A 95 -17.50 6.23 -6.22
N ALA A 96 -16.49 5.37 -6.31
CA ALA A 96 -16.12 4.68 -7.54
C ALA A 96 -17.27 3.80 -8.09
N VAL A 97 -18.06 3.17 -7.20
CA VAL A 97 -19.19 2.32 -7.61
C VAL A 97 -20.49 3.11 -7.65
N ASN A 98 -20.76 3.94 -6.63
CA ASN A 98 -22.04 4.67 -6.53
C ASN A 98 -22.14 5.88 -7.45
N GLY A 99 -21.02 6.38 -7.98
CA GLY A 99 -21.00 7.49 -8.93
C GLY A 99 -21.03 7.05 -10.39
N LEU A 100 -21.00 5.74 -10.68
CA LEU A 100 -20.93 5.22 -12.05
C LEU A 100 -22.32 4.82 -12.55
N THR A 101 -22.65 5.30 -13.74
CA THR A 101 -23.83 4.89 -14.53
C THR A 101 -23.38 4.25 -15.83
N ASN A 102 -24.29 3.61 -16.58
CA ASN A 102 -23.98 2.97 -17.87
C ASN A 102 -23.35 3.90 -18.93
N GLY A 103 -23.41 5.21 -18.74
CA GLY A 103 -22.81 6.24 -19.60
C GLY A 103 -21.57 6.92 -18.99
N SER A 104 -21.12 6.48 -17.82
CA SER A 104 -19.98 7.12 -17.15
C SER A 104 -18.68 6.81 -17.87
N VAL A 105 -17.90 7.87 -18.17
CA VAL A 105 -16.55 7.76 -18.75
C VAL A 105 -15.55 8.17 -17.67
N VAL A 106 -14.59 7.30 -17.42
CA VAL A 106 -13.47 7.61 -16.52
C VAL A 106 -12.46 8.46 -17.29
N VAL A 107 -12.33 9.74 -16.91
CA VAL A 107 -11.33 10.65 -17.48
C VAL A 107 -10.22 10.85 -16.48
N THR A 108 -9.00 10.54 -16.88
CA THR A 108 -7.82 10.82 -16.07
C THR A 108 -7.48 12.32 -16.19
N ILE A 109 -7.71 13.05 -15.12
CA ILE A 109 -7.35 14.48 -15.04
C ILE A 109 -6.02 14.60 -14.31
N VAL A 110 -5.01 15.14 -15.01
CA VAL A 110 -3.73 15.52 -14.38
C VAL A 110 -3.92 16.90 -13.74
N PRO A 111 -3.96 17.00 -12.41
CA PRO A 111 -4.18 18.27 -11.73
C PRO A 111 -3.05 19.26 -11.99
N GLY A 112 -3.36 20.56 -11.91
CA GLY A 112 -2.41 21.64 -12.24
C GLY A 112 -1.12 21.57 -11.41
N TRP A 113 -1.20 21.18 -10.15
CA TRP A 113 -0.03 21.04 -9.29
C TRP A 113 0.93 19.94 -9.75
N GLN A 114 0.43 18.83 -10.31
CA GLN A 114 1.30 17.77 -10.87
C GLN A 114 2.04 18.26 -12.11
N LYS A 115 1.37 19.04 -12.97
CA LYS A 115 2.02 19.67 -14.14
C LYS A 115 3.10 20.64 -13.69
N ALA A 116 2.81 21.49 -12.70
CA ALA A 116 3.78 22.42 -12.14
C ALA A 116 5.00 21.70 -11.53
N LEU A 117 4.77 20.62 -10.80
CA LEU A 117 5.83 19.81 -10.21
C LEU A 117 6.70 19.16 -11.29
N LEU A 118 6.10 18.67 -12.36
CA LEU A 118 6.83 18.06 -13.49
C LEU A 118 7.72 19.08 -14.19
N ILE A 119 7.22 20.30 -14.40
CA ILE A 119 8.00 21.41 -14.96
C ILE A 119 9.15 21.81 -14.03
N ALA A 120 8.87 21.96 -12.73
CA ALA A 120 9.90 22.30 -11.74
C ALA A 120 11.01 21.24 -11.71
N ASN A 121 10.66 19.96 -11.71
CA ASN A 121 11.64 18.87 -11.76
C ASN A 121 12.47 18.89 -13.04
N ALA A 122 11.87 19.17 -14.20
CA ALA A 122 12.59 19.29 -15.46
C ALA A 122 13.59 20.46 -15.44
N VAL A 123 13.19 21.62 -14.91
CA VAL A 123 14.08 22.80 -14.75
C VAL A 123 15.23 22.49 -13.80
N CYS A 124 14.96 21.85 -12.66
CA CYS A 124 16.01 21.45 -11.71
C CYS A 124 16.99 20.46 -12.35
N ALA A 125 16.49 19.47 -13.09
CA ALA A 125 17.33 18.49 -13.77
C ALA A 125 18.22 19.18 -14.85
N ALA A 126 17.66 20.07 -15.65
CA ALA A 126 18.41 20.83 -16.64
C ALA A 126 19.49 21.72 -15.98
N GLY A 127 19.15 22.41 -14.89
CA GLY A 127 20.10 23.19 -14.10
C GLY A 127 21.24 22.35 -13.54
N PHE A 128 20.92 21.17 -12.99
CA PHE A 128 21.93 20.25 -12.47
C PHE A 128 22.90 19.76 -13.55
N VAL A 129 22.37 19.37 -14.72
CA VAL A 129 23.19 18.97 -15.87
C VAL A 129 24.06 20.15 -16.35
N GLY A 130 23.51 21.36 -16.42
CA GLY A 130 24.25 22.56 -16.78
C GLY A 130 25.42 22.84 -15.81
N CYS A 131 25.18 22.73 -14.52
CA CYS A 131 26.23 22.91 -13.49
C CYS A 131 27.33 21.83 -13.62
N LEU A 132 26.95 20.58 -13.87
CA LEU A 132 27.92 19.48 -14.07
C LEU A 132 28.79 19.75 -15.31
N VAL A 133 28.19 20.13 -16.44
CA VAL A 133 28.94 20.43 -17.66
C VAL A 133 29.88 21.63 -17.45
N ALA A 134 29.39 22.71 -16.83
CA ALA A 134 30.23 23.86 -16.49
C ALA A 134 31.38 23.49 -15.58
N GLY A 135 31.15 22.68 -14.54
CA GLY A 135 32.20 22.18 -13.64
C GLY A 135 33.26 21.36 -14.37
N ILE A 136 32.83 20.45 -15.24
CA ILE A 136 33.76 19.64 -16.06
C ILE A 136 34.59 20.54 -16.98
N VAL A 137 33.96 21.47 -17.70
CA VAL A 137 34.65 22.39 -18.59
C VAL A 137 35.68 23.26 -17.83
N THR A 138 35.33 23.76 -16.64
CA THR A 138 36.26 24.56 -15.84
C THR A 138 37.46 23.75 -15.34
N MET A 139 37.24 22.49 -14.98
CA MET A 139 38.34 21.57 -14.59
C MET A 139 39.33 21.36 -15.74
N PHE A 140 38.85 21.12 -16.95
CA PHE A 140 39.73 20.91 -18.12
C PHE A 140 40.40 22.18 -18.63
N THR A 141 39.73 23.32 -18.55
CA THR A 141 40.31 24.61 -18.97
C THR A 141 41.29 25.18 -17.94
N GLY A 142 41.03 24.98 -16.65
CA GLY A 142 41.94 25.34 -15.56
C GLY A 142 43.29 24.63 -15.68
N LYS A 143 43.24 23.29 -15.91
CA LYS A 143 44.45 22.48 -16.07
C LYS A 143 45.34 22.91 -17.25
N LYS A 144 44.74 23.37 -18.35
CA LYS A 144 45.51 23.92 -19.50
C LYS A 144 46.17 25.26 -19.22
N ARG A 145 45.77 26.00 -18.19
CA ARG A 145 46.36 27.30 -17.87
C ARG A 145 47.60 27.14 -16.98
N GLU A 146 47.63 26.11 -16.14
CA GLU A 146 48.80 25.79 -15.26
C GLU A 146 49.97 25.19 -16.05
N GLU A 147 49.70 24.46 -17.16
CA GLU A 147 50.76 23.92 -18.04
C GLU A 147 51.46 24.97 -18.93
N LYS A 148 50.99 26.21 -18.97
CA LYS A 148 51.52 27.29 -19.80
C LYS A 148 52.30 28.36 -19.03
N VAL A 149 52.51 28.19 -17.75
CA VAL A 149 53.31 29.02 -16.87
C VAL A 149 54.57 28.24 -16.48
#